data_f12c94aa588f9bab8f86836fd7f64ba9
#
_entry.id   f12c94aa588f9bab8f86836fd7f64ba9
#
_cell.length_a   1.000
_cell.length_b   1.000
_cell.length_c   1.000
_cell.angle_alpha   90.00
_cell.angle_beta   90.00
_cell.angle_gamma   90.00
#
_symmetry.space_group_name_H-M   'P 1'
#
loop_
_entity.id
_entity.type
_entity.pdbx_description
1 polymer ?
#
loop_
_entity_poly.entity_id
_entity_poly.type
_entity_poly.pdbx_seq_one_letter_code
_entity_poly.pdbx_strand_id
1 'polypeptide(L)'
;MRDLKGTKTEQNLMAAFAGESQARNKYTYFASVAKKEGYEQIAAIFLQTAENEKEHAKLWFKHLGGLSDTAANLLAAAEGENYEWTDMYAKFAEDAEAEGFTAIAFQFREVAKIEKSHEERYRALLSNVEMQQVFAKGEMTMWECRNCGHLVMGVKAPAVCPVCAHPQAYFEVRKENY
;
A
#
# COMPACT_ATOMS: atom_id res chain seq x y z
N MET A 1 -24.65 16.92 -8.71
CA MET A 1 -24.68 15.83 -7.70
C MET A 1 -24.85 16.49 -6.35
N ARG A 2 -25.58 15.88 -5.40
CA ARG A 2 -25.62 16.41 -4.01
C ARG A 2 -24.24 16.26 -3.38
N ASP A 3 -23.83 17.27 -2.61
CA ASP A 3 -22.60 17.19 -1.83
C ASP A 3 -22.74 16.11 -0.74
N LEU A 4 -21.74 15.27 -0.61
CA LEU A 4 -21.72 14.17 0.36
C LEU A 4 -21.20 14.64 1.72
N LYS A 5 -20.41 15.72 1.73
CA LYS A 5 -19.69 16.23 2.88
C LYS A 5 -20.62 16.57 4.05
N GLY A 6 -20.33 16.04 5.23
CA GLY A 6 -21.08 16.24 6.47
C GLY A 6 -22.41 15.48 6.55
N THR A 7 -22.73 14.62 5.58
CA THR A 7 -23.98 13.86 5.57
C THR A 7 -23.87 12.56 6.38
N LYS A 8 -25.04 12.02 6.78
CA LYS A 8 -25.09 10.67 7.36
C LYS A 8 -24.66 9.58 6.36
N THR A 9 -24.86 9.83 5.05
CA THR A 9 -24.40 8.91 3.99
C THR A 9 -22.88 8.85 3.95
N GLU A 10 -22.19 9.96 4.08
CA GLU A 10 -20.71 9.98 4.18
C GLU A 10 -20.23 9.14 5.38
N GLN A 11 -20.81 9.35 6.55
CA GLN A 11 -20.48 8.56 7.74
C GLN A 11 -20.72 7.06 7.54
N ASN A 12 -21.83 6.69 6.88
CA ASN A 12 -22.14 5.30 6.56
C ASN A 12 -21.13 4.71 5.57
N LEU A 13 -20.68 5.47 4.57
CA LEU A 13 -19.64 5.05 3.62
C LEU A 13 -18.30 4.84 4.32
N MET A 14 -17.90 5.73 5.23
CA MET A 14 -16.69 5.56 6.04
C MET A 14 -16.76 4.30 6.91
N ALA A 15 -17.90 4.08 7.58
CA ALA A 15 -18.11 2.89 8.40
C ALA A 15 -18.11 1.60 7.57
N ALA A 16 -18.74 1.62 6.39
CA ALA A 16 -18.76 0.48 5.46
C ALA A 16 -17.33 0.19 4.94
N PHE A 17 -16.59 1.20 4.48
CA PHE A 17 -15.19 1.05 4.06
C PHE A 17 -14.33 0.43 5.17
N ALA A 18 -14.44 0.91 6.40
CA ALA A 18 -13.71 0.37 7.55
C ALA A 18 -14.11 -1.09 7.84
N GLY A 19 -15.40 -1.41 7.81
CA GLY A 19 -15.93 -2.77 8.05
C GLY A 19 -15.40 -3.78 7.03
N GLU A 20 -15.53 -3.48 5.73
CA GLU A 20 -15.06 -4.34 4.65
C GLU A 20 -13.53 -4.51 4.65
N SER A 21 -12.79 -3.44 4.94
CA SER A 21 -11.33 -3.48 5.05
C SER A 21 -10.88 -4.41 6.20
N GLN A 22 -11.57 -4.36 7.34
CA GLN A 22 -11.31 -5.27 8.46
C GLN A 22 -11.70 -6.72 8.12
N ALA A 23 -12.85 -6.94 7.48
CA ALA A 23 -13.33 -8.26 7.07
C ALA A 23 -12.31 -8.92 6.12
N ARG A 24 -11.84 -8.20 5.11
CA ARG A 24 -10.79 -8.65 4.19
C ARG A 24 -9.56 -9.17 4.93
N ASN A 25 -9.03 -8.40 5.87
CA ASN A 25 -7.85 -8.80 6.61
C ASN A 25 -8.12 -10.01 7.53
N LYS A 26 -9.23 -10.00 8.27
CA LYS A 26 -9.64 -11.11 9.15
C LYS A 26 -9.78 -12.44 8.38
N TYR A 27 -10.43 -12.42 7.20
CA TYR A 27 -10.62 -13.63 6.41
C TYR A 27 -9.30 -14.18 5.86
N THR A 28 -8.34 -13.32 5.54
CA THR A 28 -6.99 -13.77 5.17
C THR A 28 -6.30 -14.49 6.33
N TYR A 29 -6.46 -13.98 7.56
CA TYR A 29 -5.92 -14.64 8.75
C TYR A 29 -6.64 -15.95 9.07
N PHE A 30 -7.96 -15.99 8.94
CA PHE A 30 -8.75 -17.21 9.14
C PHE A 30 -8.41 -18.30 8.11
N ALA A 31 -8.18 -17.91 6.85
CA ALA A 31 -7.69 -18.82 5.82
C ALA A 31 -6.35 -19.47 6.20
N SER A 32 -5.43 -18.70 6.77
CA SER A 32 -4.15 -19.21 7.24
C SER A 32 -4.30 -20.28 8.34
N VAL A 33 -5.25 -20.07 9.25
CA VAL A 33 -5.56 -21.07 10.31
C VAL A 33 -6.19 -22.32 9.71
N ALA A 34 -7.23 -22.16 8.88
CA ALA A 34 -7.92 -23.28 8.23
C ALA A 34 -6.93 -24.16 7.41
N LYS A 35 -5.99 -23.53 6.72
CA LYS A 35 -4.94 -24.24 5.96
C LYS A 35 -4.02 -25.05 6.87
N LYS A 36 -3.60 -24.51 8.02
CA LYS A 36 -2.76 -25.22 8.99
C LYS A 36 -3.49 -26.42 9.63
N GLU A 37 -4.82 -26.34 9.74
CA GLU A 37 -5.67 -27.41 10.25
C GLU A 37 -6.06 -28.44 9.18
N GLY A 38 -5.63 -28.24 7.90
CA GLY A 38 -5.90 -29.18 6.80
C GLY A 38 -7.23 -28.95 6.08
N TYR A 39 -7.91 -27.84 6.33
CA TYR A 39 -9.20 -27.50 5.70
C TYR A 39 -9.00 -26.64 4.45
N GLU A 40 -8.39 -27.17 3.41
CA GLU A 40 -8.02 -26.44 2.18
C GLU A 40 -9.23 -25.77 1.50
N GLN A 41 -10.41 -26.44 1.45
CA GLN A 41 -11.61 -25.86 0.86
C GLN A 41 -12.10 -24.66 1.67
N ILE A 42 -12.10 -24.74 3.00
CA ILE A 42 -12.51 -23.63 3.88
C ILE A 42 -11.53 -22.46 3.72
N ALA A 43 -10.24 -22.73 3.67
CA ALA A 43 -9.22 -21.71 3.43
C ALA A 43 -9.45 -20.99 2.08
N ALA A 44 -9.72 -21.75 1.02
CA ALA A 44 -10.01 -21.17 -0.30
C ALA A 44 -11.27 -20.30 -0.30
N ILE A 45 -12.33 -20.69 0.41
CA ILE A 45 -13.56 -19.91 0.55
C ILE A 45 -13.29 -18.60 1.31
N PHE A 46 -12.52 -18.62 2.41
CA PHE A 46 -12.12 -17.40 3.11
C PHE A 46 -11.33 -16.45 2.22
N LEU A 47 -10.36 -16.95 1.43
CA LEU A 47 -9.58 -16.12 0.51
C LEU A 47 -10.45 -15.51 -0.59
N GLN A 48 -11.37 -16.30 -1.17
CA GLN A 48 -12.30 -15.81 -2.17
C GLN A 48 -13.18 -14.68 -1.61
N THR A 49 -13.72 -14.90 -0.40
CA THR A 49 -14.55 -13.88 0.28
C THR A 49 -13.71 -12.63 0.57
N ALA A 50 -12.45 -12.76 1.05
CA ALA A 50 -11.56 -11.64 1.28
C ALA A 50 -11.34 -10.78 0.01
N GLU A 51 -11.25 -11.40 -1.17
CA GLU A 51 -11.17 -10.66 -2.44
C GLU A 51 -12.50 -9.94 -2.79
N ASN A 52 -13.65 -10.51 -2.44
CA ASN A 52 -14.94 -9.84 -2.59
C ASN A 52 -15.03 -8.60 -1.69
N GLU A 53 -14.65 -8.72 -0.41
CA GLU A 53 -14.66 -7.60 0.55
C GLU A 53 -13.71 -6.48 0.15
N LYS A 54 -12.57 -6.81 -0.49
CA LYS A 54 -11.68 -5.81 -1.09
C LYS A 54 -12.40 -4.98 -2.16
N GLU A 55 -13.20 -5.60 -3.03
CA GLU A 55 -13.94 -4.86 -4.07
C GLU A 55 -15.11 -4.06 -3.48
N HIS A 56 -15.78 -4.56 -2.43
CA HIS A 56 -16.79 -3.79 -1.69
C HIS A 56 -16.15 -2.54 -1.04
N ALA A 57 -15.05 -2.70 -0.30
CA ALA A 57 -14.31 -1.57 0.29
C ALA A 57 -13.93 -0.52 -0.77
N LYS A 58 -13.44 -0.96 -1.93
CA LYS A 58 -13.08 -0.08 -3.04
C LYS A 58 -14.26 0.71 -3.60
N LEU A 59 -15.48 0.14 -3.62
CA LEU A 59 -16.69 0.87 -4.02
C LEU A 59 -16.92 2.06 -3.09
N TRP A 60 -16.90 1.84 -1.80
CA TRP A 60 -17.11 2.87 -0.79
C TRP A 60 -16.00 3.92 -0.80
N PHE A 61 -14.75 3.49 -0.93
CA PHE A 61 -13.61 4.38 -1.01
C PHE A 61 -13.65 5.30 -2.24
N LYS A 62 -14.14 4.81 -3.39
CA LYS A 62 -14.37 5.63 -4.57
C LYS A 62 -15.43 6.71 -4.33
N HIS A 63 -16.56 6.36 -3.69
CA HIS A 63 -17.60 7.34 -3.35
C HIS A 63 -17.10 8.42 -2.39
N LEU A 64 -16.18 8.08 -1.50
CA LEU A 64 -15.50 9.02 -0.60
C LEU A 64 -14.42 9.88 -1.30
N GLY A 65 -14.17 9.68 -2.59
CA GLY A 65 -13.12 10.39 -3.33
C GLY A 65 -11.71 9.95 -3.00
N GLY A 66 -11.53 8.78 -2.35
CA GLY A 66 -10.23 8.30 -1.88
C GLY A 66 -9.30 7.75 -2.97
N LEU A 67 -9.80 7.55 -4.21
CA LEU A 67 -8.98 7.09 -5.34
C LEU A 67 -8.80 8.22 -6.36
N SER A 68 -7.55 8.51 -6.70
CA SER A 68 -7.16 9.53 -7.67
C SER A 68 -6.06 8.99 -8.61
N ASP A 69 -5.30 9.88 -9.23
CA ASP A 69 -4.12 9.52 -9.99
C ASP A 69 -2.96 9.06 -9.10
N THR A 70 -1.89 8.55 -9.71
CA THR A 70 -0.75 7.98 -8.97
C THR A 70 -0.08 8.99 -8.05
N ALA A 71 0.10 10.25 -8.48
CA ALA A 71 0.76 11.26 -7.68
C ALA A 71 -0.07 11.62 -6.44
N ALA A 72 -1.37 11.86 -6.61
CA ALA A 72 -2.28 12.14 -5.51
C ALA A 72 -2.41 10.94 -4.53
N ASN A 73 -2.44 9.72 -5.05
CA ASN A 73 -2.49 8.51 -4.20
C ASN A 73 -1.18 8.32 -3.41
N LEU A 74 -0.01 8.62 -4.00
CA LEU A 74 1.27 8.58 -3.30
C LEU A 74 1.34 9.65 -2.20
N LEU A 75 0.83 10.85 -2.46
CA LEU A 75 0.75 11.89 -1.44
C LEU A 75 -0.17 11.46 -0.29
N ALA A 76 -1.37 10.98 -0.60
CA ALA A 76 -2.32 10.53 0.42
C ALA A 76 -1.76 9.38 1.27
N ALA A 77 -1.03 8.44 0.64
CA ALA A 77 -0.34 7.38 1.36
C ALA A 77 0.74 7.95 2.29
N ALA A 78 1.61 8.84 1.80
CA ALA A 78 2.65 9.45 2.61
C ALA A 78 2.09 10.24 3.81
N GLU A 79 0.98 10.97 3.62
CA GLU A 79 0.29 11.71 4.69
C GLU A 79 -0.35 10.77 5.72
N GLY A 80 -0.91 9.65 5.28
CA GLY A 80 -1.44 8.60 6.15
C GLY A 80 -0.36 8.01 7.05
N GLU A 81 0.73 7.54 6.45
CA GLU A 81 1.87 6.98 7.19
C GLU A 81 2.49 8.02 8.15
N ASN A 82 2.58 9.30 7.71
CA ASN A 82 3.07 10.38 8.57
C ASN A 82 2.21 10.51 9.83
N TYR A 83 0.88 10.58 9.70
CA TYR A 83 -0.03 10.64 10.83
C TYR A 83 0.11 9.41 11.75
N GLU A 84 0.27 8.22 11.17
CA GLU A 84 0.40 6.99 11.95
C GLU A 84 1.62 7.00 12.87
N TRP A 85 2.79 7.42 12.36
CA TRP A 85 4.00 7.39 13.19
C TRP A 85 4.19 8.64 14.06
N THR A 86 3.71 9.83 13.65
CA THR A 86 3.87 11.06 14.46
C THR A 86 2.86 11.17 15.59
N ASP A 87 1.62 10.75 15.34
CA ASP A 87 0.48 11.01 16.24
C ASP A 87 -0.13 9.70 16.77
N MET A 88 -0.63 8.85 15.91
CA MET A 88 -1.45 7.70 16.28
C MET A 88 -0.67 6.68 17.14
N TYR A 89 0.41 6.13 16.63
CA TYR A 89 1.19 5.12 17.36
C TYR A 89 1.95 5.70 18.54
N ALA A 90 2.39 6.97 18.47
CA ALA A 90 2.99 7.66 19.61
C ALA A 90 2.01 7.69 20.78
N LYS A 91 0.76 8.13 20.52
CA LYS A 91 -0.29 8.18 21.54
C LYS A 91 -0.67 6.79 22.05
N PHE A 92 -0.81 5.82 21.16
CA PHE A 92 -1.17 4.44 21.57
C PHE A 92 -0.08 3.79 22.41
N ALA A 93 1.21 4.08 22.16
CA ALA A 93 2.30 3.58 22.96
C ALA A 93 2.29 4.19 24.37
N GLU A 94 1.99 5.50 24.50
CA GLU A 94 1.84 6.17 25.80
C GLU A 94 0.69 5.58 26.62
N ASP A 95 -0.46 5.40 26.00
CA ASP A 95 -1.66 4.82 26.66
C ASP A 95 -1.39 3.38 27.12
N ALA A 96 -0.80 2.55 26.25
CA ALA A 96 -0.45 1.17 26.60
C ALA A 96 0.58 1.09 27.73
N GLU A 97 1.57 1.98 27.77
CA GLU A 97 2.54 2.05 28.87
C GLU A 97 1.86 2.44 30.19
N ALA A 98 1.00 3.45 30.15
CA ALA A 98 0.27 3.93 31.33
C ALA A 98 -0.68 2.85 31.91
N GLU A 99 -1.24 2.00 31.05
CA GLU A 99 -2.09 0.86 31.44
C GLU A 99 -1.29 -0.41 31.81
N GLY A 100 0.03 -0.41 31.71
CA GLY A 100 0.91 -1.52 32.07
C GLY A 100 1.11 -2.56 30.96
N PHE A 101 0.65 -2.31 29.71
CA PHE A 101 0.84 -3.18 28.55
C PHE A 101 2.18 -2.91 27.84
N THR A 102 3.31 -3.01 28.58
CA THR A 102 4.64 -2.62 28.09
C THR A 102 5.08 -3.33 26.80
N ALA A 103 4.71 -4.60 26.62
CA ALA A 103 5.00 -5.34 25.40
C ALA A 103 4.23 -4.78 24.19
N ILE A 104 2.98 -4.37 24.37
CA ILE A 104 2.16 -3.74 23.31
C ILE A 104 2.68 -2.33 23.03
N ALA A 105 3.03 -1.56 24.06
CA ALA A 105 3.65 -0.24 23.91
C ALA A 105 4.95 -0.31 23.09
N PHE A 106 5.79 -1.31 23.37
CA PHE A 106 6.99 -1.58 22.54
C PHE A 106 6.64 -1.86 21.08
N GLN A 107 5.64 -2.72 20.82
CA GLN A 107 5.21 -3.03 19.45
C GLN A 107 4.70 -1.79 18.70
N PHE A 108 3.90 -0.92 19.35
CA PHE A 108 3.45 0.33 18.75
C PHE A 108 4.63 1.23 18.36
N ARG A 109 5.67 1.36 19.22
CA ARG A 109 6.87 2.14 18.91
C ARG A 109 7.67 1.56 17.74
N GLU A 110 7.77 0.22 17.65
CA GLU A 110 8.50 -0.42 16.54
C GLU A 110 7.74 -0.32 15.23
N VAL A 111 6.40 -0.49 15.23
CA VAL A 111 5.58 -0.26 14.04
C VAL A 111 5.68 1.19 13.57
N ALA A 112 5.63 2.18 14.47
CA ALA A 112 5.81 3.59 14.12
C ALA A 112 7.10 3.85 13.32
N LYS A 113 8.20 3.15 13.64
CA LYS A 113 9.45 3.27 12.86
C LYS A 113 9.32 2.70 11.45
N ILE A 114 8.51 1.66 11.27
CA ILE A 114 8.22 1.07 9.96
C ILE A 114 7.40 2.06 9.14
N GLU A 115 6.34 2.65 9.71
CA GLU A 115 5.47 3.61 9.02
C GLU A 115 6.25 4.88 8.61
N LYS A 116 7.22 5.31 9.41
CA LYS A 116 8.16 6.36 9.00
C LYS A 116 8.93 5.97 7.72
N SER A 117 9.40 4.73 7.63
CA SER A 117 10.12 4.26 6.42
C SER A 117 9.19 4.14 5.21
N HIS A 118 7.90 3.84 5.42
CA HIS A 118 6.89 3.83 4.37
C HIS A 118 6.62 5.25 3.86
N GLU A 119 6.46 6.23 4.74
CA GLU A 119 6.32 7.63 4.36
C GLU A 119 7.51 8.09 3.50
N GLU A 120 8.74 7.89 3.97
CA GLU A 120 9.96 8.26 3.24
C GLU A 120 9.98 7.64 1.82
N ARG A 121 9.58 6.38 1.71
CA ARG A 121 9.45 5.67 0.43
C ARG A 121 8.41 6.30 -0.48
N TYR A 122 7.19 6.58 0.02
CA TYR A 122 6.13 7.17 -0.79
C TYR A 122 6.48 8.59 -1.22
N ARG A 123 7.13 9.40 -0.38
CA ARG A 123 7.62 10.72 -0.76
C ARG A 123 8.70 10.65 -1.85
N ALA A 124 9.62 9.70 -1.76
CA ALA A 124 10.63 9.48 -2.80
C ALA A 124 10.00 9.06 -4.14
N LEU A 125 8.98 8.17 -4.10
CA LEU A 125 8.25 7.75 -5.30
C LEU A 125 7.43 8.91 -5.89
N LEU A 126 6.80 9.73 -5.06
CA LEU A 126 6.08 10.92 -5.48
C LEU A 126 7.03 11.89 -6.21
N SER A 127 8.18 12.20 -5.60
CA SER A 127 9.20 13.03 -6.23
C SER A 127 9.64 12.48 -7.59
N ASN A 128 9.85 11.16 -7.71
CA ASN A 128 10.18 10.54 -8.99
C ASN A 128 9.07 10.73 -10.06
N VAL A 129 7.80 10.69 -9.67
CA VAL A 129 6.67 10.92 -10.59
C VAL A 129 6.64 12.38 -11.03
N GLU A 130 6.70 13.32 -10.09
CA GLU A 130 6.62 14.77 -10.34
C GLU A 130 7.80 15.25 -11.18
N MET A 131 9.01 14.76 -10.93
CA MET A 131 10.22 15.10 -11.67
C MET A 131 10.40 14.27 -12.95
N GLN A 132 9.45 13.41 -13.31
CA GLN A 132 9.52 12.52 -14.46
C GLN A 132 10.74 11.58 -14.44
N GLN A 133 11.18 11.17 -13.25
CA GLN A 133 12.36 10.35 -13.01
C GLN A 133 12.06 8.86 -12.81
N VAL A 134 10.83 8.42 -12.99
CA VAL A 134 10.46 6.99 -12.88
C VAL A 134 11.22 6.16 -13.91
N PHE A 135 11.29 6.63 -15.16
CA PHE A 135 11.94 5.95 -16.29
C PHE A 135 13.15 6.71 -16.84
N ALA A 136 13.60 7.77 -16.15
CA ALA A 136 14.78 8.53 -16.51
C ALA A 136 15.53 8.93 -15.23
N LYS A 137 16.86 8.84 -15.27
CA LYS A 137 17.73 9.28 -14.16
C LYS A 137 18.73 10.31 -14.68
N GLY A 138 19.31 11.12 -13.81
CA GLY A 138 20.32 12.10 -14.19
C GLY A 138 21.68 11.49 -14.56
N GLU A 139 21.85 10.17 -14.35
CA GLU A 139 23.09 9.43 -14.55
C GLU A 139 22.84 8.08 -15.23
N MET A 140 23.93 7.47 -15.69
CA MET A 140 23.90 6.12 -16.27
C MET A 140 23.46 5.11 -15.24
N THR A 141 22.31 4.48 -15.48
CA THR A 141 21.63 3.57 -14.56
C THR A 141 21.39 2.23 -15.25
N MET A 142 21.52 1.13 -14.50
CA MET A 142 21.15 -0.19 -14.98
C MET A 142 19.63 -0.37 -14.87
N TRP A 143 18.97 -0.52 -16.01
CA TRP A 143 17.54 -0.82 -16.11
C TRP A 143 17.32 -2.31 -16.32
N GLU A 144 16.29 -2.84 -15.69
CA GLU A 144 15.86 -4.23 -15.80
C GLU A 144 14.40 -4.32 -16.26
N CYS A 145 14.15 -5.14 -17.28
CA CYS A 145 12.79 -5.46 -17.72
C CYS A 145 12.16 -6.47 -16.78
N ARG A 146 11.14 -6.07 -16.04
CA ARG A 146 10.42 -6.92 -15.07
C ARG A 146 9.76 -8.16 -15.67
N ASN A 147 9.55 -8.19 -17.01
CA ASN A 147 8.96 -9.35 -17.67
C ASN A 147 9.97 -10.42 -18.04
N CYS A 148 11.14 -10.04 -18.60
CA CYS A 148 12.09 -11.00 -19.17
C CYS A 148 13.50 -10.92 -18.58
N GLY A 149 13.75 -10.00 -17.63
CA GLY A 149 15.08 -9.83 -17.00
C GLY A 149 16.13 -9.15 -17.90
N HIS A 150 15.75 -8.63 -19.09
CA HIS A 150 16.71 -7.93 -19.96
C HIS A 150 17.31 -6.72 -19.24
N LEU A 151 18.65 -6.65 -19.25
CA LEU A 151 19.42 -5.56 -18.64
C LEU A 151 19.94 -4.61 -19.69
N VAL A 152 19.87 -3.32 -19.43
CA VAL A 152 20.41 -2.27 -20.29
C VAL A 152 20.88 -1.07 -19.50
N MET A 153 22.06 -0.54 -19.83
CA MET A 153 22.59 0.70 -19.25
C MET A 153 22.07 1.91 -20.03
N GLY A 154 21.65 2.95 -19.31
CA GLY A 154 21.24 4.22 -19.92
C GLY A 154 20.75 5.24 -18.90
N VAL A 155 20.70 6.50 -19.27
CA VAL A 155 20.09 7.57 -18.47
C VAL A 155 18.54 7.47 -18.47
N LYS A 156 18.00 6.68 -19.41
CA LYS A 156 16.56 6.47 -19.58
C LYS A 156 16.30 5.01 -19.96
N ALA A 157 15.24 4.45 -19.41
CA ALA A 157 14.74 3.14 -19.78
C ALA A 157 14.26 3.14 -21.26
N PRO A 158 14.47 2.06 -22.03
CA PRO A 158 13.96 1.92 -23.40
C PRO A 158 12.45 2.10 -23.47
N ALA A 159 11.95 2.71 -24.56
CA ALA A 159 10.51 2.83 -24.79
C ALA A 159 9.82 1.46 -24.95
N VAL A 160 10.57 0.49 -25.51
CA VAL A 160 10.13 -0.90 -25.72
C VAL A 160 11.31 -1.83 -25.42
N CYS A 161 11.05 -2.91 -24.72
CA CYS A 161 12.08 -3.93 -24.47
C CYS A 161 12.46 -4.63 -25.77
N PRO A 162 13.76 -4.63 -26.17
CA PRO A 162 14.19 -5.23 -27.45
C PRO A 162 14.08 -6.76 -27.47
N VAL A 163 13.93 -7.40 -26.29
CA VAL A 163 13.86 -8.86 -26.18
C VAL A 163 12.42 -9.37 -26.19
N CYS A 164 11.51 -8.75 -25.42
CA CYS A 164 10.15 -9.26 -25.24
C CYS A 164 9.05 -8.30 -25.66
N ALA A 165 9.40 -7.15 -26.28
CA ALA A 165 8.49 -6.13 -26.80
C ALA A 165 7.54 -5.51 -25.76
N HIS A 166 7.77 -5.68 -24.47
CA HIS A 166 6.99 -5.00 -23.43
C HIS A 166 7.33 -3.51 -23.37
N PRO A 167 6.36 -2.63 -23.08
CA PRO A 167 6.56 -1.19 -23.06
C PRO A 167 7.45 -0.75 -21.89
N GLN A 168 7.92 0.50 -21.94
CA GLN A 168 8.76 1.14 -20.92
C GLN A 168 8.25 0.96 -19.49
N ALA A 169 6.93 0.88 -19.30
CA ALA A 169 6.30 0.64 -17.99
C ALA A 169 6.76 -0.64 -17.29
N TYR A 170 7.37 -1.59 -18.02
CA TYR A 170 7.93 -2.82 -17.46
C TYR A 170 9.39 -2.68 -17.01
N PHE A 171 10.03 -1.53 -17.22
CA PHE A 171 11.38 -1.33 -16.72
C PHE A 171 11.41 -0.75 -15.31
N GLU A 172 12.36 -1.19 -14.53
CA GLU A 172 12.72 -0.61 -13.23
C GLU A 172 14.23 -0.45 -13.13
N VAL A 173 14.69 0.36 -12.19
CA VAL A 173 16.10 0.39 -11.80
C VAL A 173 16.43 -0.96 -11.18
N ARG A 174 17.49 -1.62 -11.69
CA ARG A 174 17.91 -2.91 -11.18
C ARG A 174 18.21 -2.85 -9.68
N LYS A 175 17.70 -3.80 -8.94
CA LYS A 175 17.97 -4.00 -7.51
C LYS A 175 19.00 -5.10 -7.34
N GLU A 176 20.05 -4.81 -6.58
CA GLU A 176 21.06 -5.79 -6.17
C GLU A 176 21.09 -5.77 -4.63
N ASN A 177 20.38 -6.71 -4.00
CA ASN A 177 20.22 -6.79 -2.56
C ASN A 177 20.58 -8.18 -2.00
N TYR A 178 21.48 -8.88 -2.66
CA TYR A 178 22.00 -10.21 -2.32
C TYR A 178 23.52 -10.18 -2.15
#